data_7dfb83f493f9545c456b1dc9a311cdb8
#
_entry.id   7dfb83f493f9545c456b1dc9a311cdb8
#
_cell.length_a   1.000
_cell.length_b   1.000
_cell.length_c   1.000
_cell.angle_alpha   90.00
_cell.angle_beta   90.00
_cell.angle_gamma   90.00
#
_symmetry.space_group_name_H-M   'P 1'
#
loop_
_entity.id
_entity.type
_entity.pdbx_description
1 polymer ?
#
loop_
_entity_poly.entity_id
_entity_poly.type
_entity_poly.pdbx_seq_one_letter_code
_entity_poly.pdbx_strand_id
1 'polypeptide(L)'
;MAINQPIARPTIGFNNNSNDIYPIGSDSTMPFQQARDLFYLSGVDQEESVLVLFPDAPHEKHREILFLTETNDHIAVWEGEKLTKEKAFETSGVKTVYWLKDFHKVLHELMAQSETVYINTNEHYRANVETETREARFNKWLLEKYPAHSVAKSNPILQRLRSVKDQLEID
;
A
#
# COMPACT_ATOMS: atom_id res chain seq x y z
N MET A 1 7.92 -16.75 38.77
CA MET A 1 8.12 -15.40 38.24
C MET A 1 7.67 -15.40 36.80
N ALA A 2 6.52 -14.84 36.51
CA ALA A 2 6.05 -14.65 35.14
C ALA A 2 6.88 -13.52 34.52
N ILE A 3 7.67 -13.85 33.51
CA ILE A 3 8.39 -12.84 32.73
C ILE A 3 7.31 -12.07 31.98
N ASN A 4 7.12 -10.81 32.34
CA ASN A 4 6.26 -9.89 31.65
C ASN A 4 6.85 -9.68 30.24
N GLN A 5 6.45 -10.49 29.28
CA GLN A 5 6.74 -10.17 27.87
C GLN A 5 5.96 -8.89 27.55
N PRO A 6 6.62 -7.89 26.95
CA PRO A 6 5.90 -6.71 26.53
C PRO A 6 4.82 -7.16 25.54
N ILE A 7 3.57 -6.78 25.83
CA ILE A 7 2.45 -6.99 24.92
C ILE A 7 2.82 -6.28 23.62
N ALA A 8 3.03 -7.04 22.57
CA ALA A 8 3.30 -6.48 21.24
C ALA A 8 2.13 -5.57 20.88
N ARG A 9 2.43 -4.31 20.60
CA ARG A 9 1.39 -3.34 20.22
C ARG A 9 0.95 -3.64 18.79
N PRO A 10 -0.35 -3.71 18.51
CA PRO A 10 -0.84 -4.00 17.16
C PRO A 10 -0.29 -3.00 16.15
N THR A 11 0.31 -3.50 15.09
CA THR A 11 1.00 -2.69 14.08
C THR A 11 0.38 -2.84 12.71
N ILE A 12 0.14 -1.71 12.06
CA ILE A 12 -0.40 -1.65 10.69
C ILE A 12 0.60 -0.96 9.76
N GLY A 13 0.80 -1.49 8.57
CA GLY A 13 1.70 -0.96 7.55
C GLY A 13 0.95 -0.43 6.34
N PHE A 14 1.27 0.80 5.94
CA PHE A 14 0.83 1.45 4.71
C PHE A 14 2.05 1.74 3.86
N ASN A 15 2.65 0.69 3.30
CA ASN A 15 3.87 0.86 2.52
C ASN A 15 3.63 1.09 1.05
N ASN A 16 2.39 1.24 0.61
CA ASN A 16 2.14 0.73 -0.69
C ASN A 16 0.99 1.45 -1.35
N ASN A 17 1.15 2.76 -1.48
CA ASN A 17 0.41 3.51 -2.46
C ASN A 17 1.12 3.36 -3.81
N SER A 18 0.34 3.14 -4.87
CA SER A 18 0.83 3.26 -6.23
C SER A 18 1.39 4.66 -6.48
N ASN A 19 2.27 4.78 -7.45
CA ASN A 19 2.75 6.09 -7.90
C ASN A 19 1.61 6.92 -8.54
N ASP A 20 1.88 8.21 -8.72
CA ASP A 20 0.99 9.10 -9.45
C ASP A 20 1.01 8.81 -10.96
N ILE A 21 -0.10 9.11 -11.62
CA ILE A 21 -0.17 9.27 -13.05
C ILE A 21 0.12 10.73 -13.37
N TYR A 22 1.10 10.97 -14.23
CA TYR A 22 1.50 12.33 -14.62
C TYR A 22 0.98 12.67 -16.01
N PRO A 23 0.03 13.60 -16.15
CA PRO A 23 -0.41 14.08 -17.46
C PRO A 23 0.69 14.90 -18.14
N ILE A 24 0.86 14.70 -19.45
CA ILE A 24 1.85 15.39 -20.29
C ILE A 24 1.24 16.27 -21.37
N GLY A 25 -0.05 16.31 -21.47
CA GLY A 25 -0.82 17.16 -22.36
C GLY A 25 -2.13 16.52 -22.75
N SER A 26 -3.16 17.33 -22.93
CA SER A 26 -4.50 16.87 -23.29
C SER A 26 -4.96 15.66 -22.47
N ASP A 27 -5.11 14.51 -23.11
CA ASP A 27 -5.51 13.23 -22.52
C ASP A 27 -4.36 12.20 -22.43
N SER A 28 -3.13 12.63 -22.71
CA SER A 28 -1.95 11.77 -22.65
C SER A 28 -1.27 11.83 -21.29
N THR A 29 -0.71 10.70 -20.87
CA THR A 29 0.05 10.56 -19.63
C THR A 29 1.46 10.04 -19.89
N MET A 30 2.38 10.28 -18.97
CA MET A 30 3.64 9.55 -18.94
C MET A 30 3.37 8.05 -18.72
N PRO A 31 4.24 7.15 -19.22
CA PRO A 31 4.14 5.74 -18.91
C PRO A 31 4.10 5.55 -17.38
N PHE A 32 3.07 4.85 -16.90
CA PHE A 32 2.94 4.53 -15.50
C PHE A 32 4.09 3.60 -15.06
N GLN A 33 4.62 3.86 -13.89
CA GLN A 33 5.58 2.97 -13.22
C GLN A 33 5.11 2.75 -11.79
N GLN A 34 4.90 1.49 -11.44
CA GLN A 34 4.47 1.14 -10.10
C GLN A 34 5.52 1.46 -9.04
N ALA A 35 5.06 1.80 -7.84
CA ALA A 35 5.92 1.89 -6.67
C ALA A 35 6.58 0.53 -6.41
N ARG A 36 7.91 0.53 -6.31
CA ARG A 36 8.71 -0.71 -6.24
C ARG A 36 8.32 -1.62 -5.09
N ASP A 37 7.96 -1.03 -3.95
CA ASP A 37 7.62 -1.79 -2.75
C ASP A 37 6.23 -2.42 -2.89
N LEU A 38 5.27 -1.72 -3.49
CA LEU A 38 3.96 -2.29 -3.81
C LEU A 38 4.10 -3.45 -4.81
N PHE A 39 4.85 -3.23 -5.87
CA PHE A 39 5.10 -4.28 -6.87
C PHE A 39 5.78 -5.50 -6.26
N TYR A 40 6.83 -5.30 -5.46
CA TYR A 40 7.56 -6.39 -4.79
C TYR A 40 6.65 -7.22 -3.87
N LEU A 41 5.76 -6.57 -3.13
CA LEU A 41 4.89 -7.24 -2.16
C LEU A 41 3.64 -7.87 -2.75
N SER A 42 3.16 -7.39 -3.90
CA SER A 42 1.87 -7.82 -4.46
C SER A 42 1.93 -8.29 -5.91
N GLY A 43 2.99 -7.99 -6.65
CA GLY A 43 3.04 -8.21 -8.10
C GLY A 43 2.07 -7.33 -8.91
N VAL A 44 1.30 -6.45 -8.25
CA VAL A 44 0.29 -5.61 -8.90
C VAL A 44 0.93 -4.41 -9.57
N ASP A 45 0.77 -4.30 -10.87
CA ASP A 45 1.22 -3.17 -11.69
C ASP A 45 0.00 -2.39 -12.21
N GLN A 46 -0.68 -1.73 -11.30
CA GLN A 46 -1.86 -0.91 -11.60
C GLN A 46 -1.85 0.35 -10.75
N GLU A 47 -2.19 1.47 -11.37
CA GLU A 47 -2.37 2.75 -10.68
C GLU A 47 -3.50 2.69 -9.65
N GLU A 48 -3.50 3.65 -8.74
CA GLU A 48 -4.52 3.80 -7.70
C GLU A 48 -4.72 2.55 -6.83
N SER A 49 -3.66 1.76 -6.69
CA SER A 49 -3.65 0.57 -5.83
C SER A 49 -3.09 0.91 -4.44
N VAL A 50 -3.59 0.25 -3.41
CA VAL A 50 -3.08 0.37 -2.03
C VAL A 50 -3.06 -1.01 -1.39
N LEU A 51 -1.92 -1.41 -0.83
CA LEU A 51 -1.78 -2.62 -0.03
C LEU A 51 -1.68 -2.26 1.45
N VAL A 52 -2.52 -2.82 2.27
CA VAL A 52 -2.51 -2.69 3.73
C VAL A 52 -2.10 -4.02 4.35
N LEU A 53 -1.11 -3.98 5.24
CA LEU A 53 -0.63 -5.13 5.99
C LEU A 53 -0.86 -4.90 7.47
N PHE A 54 -1.66 -5.76 8.10
CA PHE A 54 -1.95 -5.71 9.53
C PHE A 54 -1.85 -7.12 10.13
N PRO A 55 -0.62 -7.67 10.30
CA PRO A 55 -0.41 -9.05 10.75
C PRO A 55 -1.13 -9.40 12.06
N ASP A 56 -1.23 -8.42 12.95
CA ASP A 56 -1.85 -8.56 14.27
C ASP A 56 -3.37 -8.38 14.27
N ALA A 57 -4.00 -8.21 13.09
CA ALA A 57 -5.44 -8.03 13.01
C ALA A 57 -6.18 -9.23 13.60
N PRO A 58 -7.19 -9.01 14.48
CA PRO A 58 -7.99 -10.07 15.08
C PRO A 58 -8.70 -10.94 14.02
N HIS A 59 -9.17 -10.30 12.95
CA HIS A 59 -9.81 -10.99 11.83
C HIS A 59 -8.81 -11.27 10.72
N GLU A 60 -8.70 -12.53 10.32
CA GLU A 60 -7.77 -12.96 9.25
C GLU A 60 -7.93 -12.13 7.96
N LYS A 61 -9.16 -11.83 7.56
CA LYS A 61 -9.46 -11.00 6.38
C LYS A 61 -8.88 -9.57 6.42
N HIS A 62 -8.47 -9.10 7.58
CA HIS A 62 -7.89 -7.76 7.76
C HIS A 62 -6.36 -7.78 7.81
N ARG A 63 -5.73 -8.97 7.76
CA ARG A 63 -4.27 -9.08 7.85
C ARG A 63 -3.56 -8.60 6.61
N GLU A 64 -4.18 -8.85 5.46
CA GLU A 64 -3.70 -8.41 4.16
C GLU A 64 -4.89 -7.94 3.33
N ILE A 65 -4.88 -6.69 2.91
CA ILE A 65 -5.97 -6.11 2.13
C ILE A 65 -5.39 -5.34 0.95
N LEU A 66 -5.84 -5.68 -0.24
CA LEU A 66 -5.53 -4.95 -1.46
C LEU A 66 -6.74 -4.11 -1.88
N PHE A 67 -6.51 -2.82 -2.09
CA PHE A 67 -7.51 -1.90 -2.63
C PHE A 67 -7.16 -1.54 -4.07
N LEU A 68 -8.15 -1.60 -4.93
CA LEU A 68 -8.03 -1.31 -6.35
C LEU A 68 -9.15 -0.38 -6.80
N THR A 69 -8.90 0.39 -7.85
CA THR A 69 -9.96 1.12 -8.54
C THR A 69 -10.99 0.15 -9.11
N GLU A 70 -12.27 0.46 -8.90
CA GLU A 70 -13.38 -0.34 -9.41
C GLU A 70 -13.35 -0.39 -10.94
N THR A 71 -13.50 -1.57 -11.50
CA THR A 71 -13.58 -1.79 -12.94
C THR A 71 -14.80 -2.62 -13.31
N ASN A 72 -15.28 -2.43 -14.53
CA ASN A 72 -16.27 -3.24 -15.21
C ASN A 72 -16.07 -3.13 -16.73
N ASP A 73 -16.81 -3.91 -17.48
CA ASP A 73 -16.67 -3.95 -18.95
C ASP A 73 -16.86 -2.60 -19.62
N HIS A 74 -17.74 -1.74 -19.06
CA HIS A 74 -17.98 -0.41 -19.63
C HIS A 74 -16.80 0.54 -19.35
N ILE A 75 -16.21 0.48 -18.17
CA ILE A 75 -15.04 1.28 -17.81
C ILE A 75 -13.82 0.82 -18.63
N ALA A 76 -13.66 -0.49 -18.81
CA ALA A 76 -12.54 -1.07 -19.58
C ALA A 76 -12.47 -0.58 -21.04
N VAL A 77 -13.60 -0.24 -21.64
CA VAL A 77 -13.63 0.32 -23.01
C VAL A 77 -12.95 1.68 -23.12
N TRP A 78 -13.02 2.50 -22.06
CA TRP A 78 -12.49 3.88 -22.06
C TRP A 78 -11.15 4.03 -21.35
N GLU A 79 -10.94 3.27 -20.28
CA GLU A 79 -9.77 3.39 -19.41
C GLU A 79 -8.76 2.23 -19.56
N GLY A 80 -9.07 1.27 -20.44
CA GLY A 80 -8.28 0.05 -20.56
C GLY A 80 -8.65 -1.01 -19.53
N GLU A 81 -8.13 -2.23 -19.73
CA GLU A 81 -8.36 -3.34 -18.80
C GLU A 81 -7.66 -3.08 -17.47
N LYS A 82 -8.43 -3.13 -16.38
CA LYS A 82 -7.94 -3.10 -15.01
C LYS A 82 -8.18 -4.45 -14.33
N LEU A 83 -7.47 -4.71 -13.24
CA LEU A 83 -7.61 -5.96 -12.50
C LEU A 83 -9.01 -6.07 -11.88
N THR A 84 -9.68 -7.17 -12.14
CA THR A 84 -10.83 -7.60 -11.33
C THR A 84 -10.33 -8.12 -9.98
N LYS A 85 -11.22 -8.33 -9.02
CA LYS A 85 -10.83 -8.88 -7.70
C LYS A 85 -10.23 -10.27 -7.82
N GLU A 86 -10.75 -11.09 -8.74
CA GLU A 86 -10.28 -12.43 -9.01
C GLU A 86 -8.86 -12.41 -9.61
N LYS A 87 -8.64 -11.62 -10.66
CA LYS A 87 -7.31 -11.45 -11.26
C LYS A 87 -6.31 -10.87 -10.27
N ALA A 88 -6.73 -9.94 -9.43
CA ALA A 88 -5.90 -9.37 -8.38
C ALA A 88 -5.47 -10.40 -7.34
N PHE A 89 -6.39 -11.28 -6.93
CA PHE A 89 -6.06 -12.42 -6.07
C PHE A 89 -5.08 -13.38 -6.75
N GLU A 90 -5.33 -13.75 -7.99
CA GLU A 90 -4.43 -14.63 -8.76
C GLU A 90 -3.02 -14.05 -8.89
N THR A 91 -2.91 -12.74 -9.07
CA THR A 91 -1.62 -12.04 -9.20
C THR A 91 -0.89 -11.91 -7.88
N SER A 92 -1.59 -11.49 -6.83
CA SER A 92 -0.98 -11.09 -5.55
C SER A 92 -1.01 -12.15 -4.47
N GLY A 93 -1.89 -13.13 -4.56
CA GLY A 93 -2.19 -14.06 -3.47
C GLY A 93 -3.01 -13.45 -2.33
N VAL A 94 -3.27 -12.13 -2.35
CA VAL A 94 -4.03 -11.44 -1.30
C VAL A 94 -5.51 -11.79 -1.41
N LYS A 95 -6.03 -12.51 -0.42
CA LYS A 95 -7.41 -13.01 -0.42
C LYS A 95 -8.47 -11.92 -0.27
N THR A 96 -8.14 -10.82 0.42
CA THR A 96 -9.08 -9.74 0.67
C THR A 96 -8.82 -8.59 -0.27
N VAL A 97 -9.67 -8.46 -1.29
CA VAL A 97 -9.60 -7.38 -2.28
C VAL A 97 -10.86 -6.52 -2.18
N TYR A 98 -10.67 -5.24 -1.92
CA TYR A 98 -11.73 -4.23 -1.87
C TYR A 98 -11.58 -3.21 -3.00
N TRP A 99 -12.68 -2.53 -3.32
CA TRP A 99 -12.61 -1.36 -4.18
C TRP A 99 -12.11 -0.14 -3.41
N LEU A 100 -11.36 0.72 -4.08
CA LEU A 100 -10.73 1.90 -3.47
C LEU A 100 -11.75 2.86 -2.84
N LYS A 101 -13.00 2.89 -3.33
CA LYS A 101 -14.09 3.68 -2.74
C LYS A 101 -14.38 3.33 -1.28
N ASP A 102 -14.10 2.09 -0.87
CA ASP A 102 -14.32 1.61 0.49
C ASP A 102 -13.11 1.88 1.41
N PHE A 103 -12.00 2.38 0.86
CA PHE A 103 -10.73 2.52 1.55
C PHE A 103 -10.83 3.30 2.86
N HIS A 104 -11.41 4.48 2.85
CA HIS A 104 -11.48 5.33 4.04
C HIS A 104 -12.30 4.70 5.18
N LYS A 105 -13.38 3.99 4.83
CA LYS A 105 -14.21 3.28 5.80
C LYS A 105 -13.44 2.13 6.46
N VAL A 106 -12.86 1.26 5.64
CA VAL A 106 -12.09 0.11 6.12
C VAL A 106 -10.86 0.58 6.90
N LEU A 107 -10.15 1.59 6.39
CA LEU A 107 -9.01 2.18 7.07
C LEU A 107 -9.38 2.67 8.48
N HIS A 108 -10.49 3.37 8.63
CA HIS A 108 -10.92 3.86 9.94
C HIS A 108 -11.16 2.72 10.94
N GLU A 109 -11.75 1.62 10.48
CA GLU A 109 -11.97 0.41 11.31
C GLU A 109 -10.64 -0.25 11.72
N LEU A 110 -9.64 -0.28 10.84
CA LEU A 110 -8.31 -0.84 11.12
C LEU A 110 -7.50 0.05 12.07
N MET A 111 -7.55 1.37 11.86
CA MET A 111 -6.85 2.34 12.69
C MET A 111 -7.35 2.32 14.12
N ALA A 112 -8.63 2.07 14.35
CA ALA A 112 -9.19 1.91 15.69
C ALA A 112 -8.63 0.68 16.44
N GLN A 113 -8.02 -0.27 15.74
CA GLN A 113 -7.47 -1.51 16.28
C GLN A 113 -5.94 -1.52 16.33
N SER A 114 -5.28 -0.50 15.79
CA SER A 114 -3.83 -0.39 15.74
C SER A 114 -3.30 0.70 16.65
N GLU A 115 -2.07 0.57 17.11
CA GLU A 115 -1.38 1.58 17.91
C GLU A 115 -0.20 2.21 17.16
N THR A 116 0.44 1.43 16.31
CA THR A 116 1.62 1.87 15.55
C THR A 116 1.35 1.76 14.07
N VAL A 117 1.70 2.81 13.35
CA VAL A 117 1.58 2.89 11.89
C VAL A 117 2.97 2.90 11.26
N TYR A 118 3.21 1.98 10.36
CA TYR A 118 4.38 1.98 9.50
C TYR A 118 4.06 2.70 8.20
N ILE A 119 4.83 3.72 7.88
CA ILE A 119 4.72 4.47 6.63
C ILE A 119 6.03 4.42 5.85
N ASN A 120 5.94 4.51 4.55
CA ASN A 120 7.09 4.65 3.68
C ASN A 120 7.38 6.14 3.45
N THR A 121 8.65 6.51 3.47
CA THR A 121 9.11 7.87 3.19
C THR A 121 10.29 7.81 2.24
N ASN A 122 10.31 8.62 1.21
CA ASN A 122 11.47 8.69 0.33
C ASN A 122 12.54 9.58 0.98
N GLU A 123 13.53 8.94 1.59
CA GLU A 123 14.64 9.61 2.29
C GLU A 123 15.90 9.76 1.42
N HIS A 124 15.82 9.40 0.14
CA HIS A 124 16.96 9.54 -0.74
C HIS A 124 17.31 11.01 -0.95
N TYR A 125 18.58 11.37 -0.84
CA TYR A 125 19.03 12.79 -0.98
C TYR A 125 18.66 13.44 -2.31
N ARG A 126 18.35 12.65 -3.34
CA ARG A 126 17.86 13.14 -4.65
C ARG A 126 16.34 13.26 -4.72
N ALA A 127 15.61 12.89 -3.67
CA ALA A 127 14.15 12.99 -3.62
C ALA A 127 13.68 14.43 -3.35
N ASN A 128 14.33 15.38 -3.98
CA ASN A 128 13.93 16.78 -3.91
C ASN A 128 13.02 17.07 -5.12
N VAL A 129 11.73 16.97 -4.91
CA VAL A 129 10.71 17.18 -5.94
C VAL A 129 9.86 18.40 -5.57
N GLU A 130 9.52 19.20 -6.57
CA GLU A 130 8.67 20.39 -6.37
C GLU A 130 7.21 20.01 -6.06
N THR A 131 6.77 18.87 -6.59
CA THR A 131 5.40 18.36 -6.40
C THR A 131 5.40 17.21 -5.39
N GLU A 132 4.56 17.31 -4.36
CA GLU A 132 4.39 16.21 -3.41
C GLU A 132 3.92 14.93 -4.12
N THR A 133 4.59 13.82 -3.84
CA THR A 133 4.17 12.51 -4.34
C THR A 133 2.87 12.06 -3.69
N ARG A 134 2.15 11.12 -4.32
CA ARG A 134 0.94 10.51 -3.76
C ARG A 134 1.18 9.96 -2.36
N GLU A 135 2.31 9.28 -2.15
CA GLU A 135 2.69 8.74 -0.85
C GLU A 135 2.92 9.84 0.19
N ALA A 136 3.60 10.92 -0.15
CA ALA A 136 3.81 12.04 0.77
C ALA A 136 2.48 12.69 1.18
N ARG A 137 1.57 12.91 0.23
CA ARG A 137 0.22 13.43 0.49
C ARG A 137 -0.58 12.50 1.38
N PHE A 138 -0.52 11.19 1.12
CA PHE A 138 -1.18 10.18 1.95
C PHE A 138 -0.63 10.17 3.38
N ASN A 139 0.68 10.16 3.55
CA ASN A 139 1.31 10.17 4.86
C ASN A 139 0.89 11.41 5.67
N LYS A 140 0.91 12.57 5.06
CA LYS A 140 0.48 13.83 5.69
C LYS A 140 -0.97 13.74 6.15
N TRP A 141 -1.87 13.35 5.27
CA TRP A 141 -3.29 13.16 5.59
C TRP A 141 -3.49 12.13 6.71
N LEU A 142 -2.77 11.00 6.66
CA LEU A 142 -2.88 9.93 7.66
C LEU A 142 -2.48 10.42 9.06
N LEU A 143 -1.35 11.14 9.16
CA LEU A 143 -0.84 11.65 10.43
C LEU A 143 -1.73 12.76 11.00
N GLU A 144 -2.29 13.60 10.16
CA GLU A 144 -3.27 14.62 10.58
C GLU A 144 -4.57 13.99 11.08
N LYS A 145 -5.01 12.92 10.43
CA LYS A 145 -6.26 12.23 10.76
C LYS A 145 -6.16 11.36 12.00
N TYR A 146 -4.99 10.78 12.27
CA TYR A 146 -4.76 9.82 13.35
C TYR A 146 -3.55 10.19 14.23
N PRO A 147 -3.58 11.36 14.89
CA PRO A 147 -2.42 11.91 15.60
C PRO A 147 -2.03 11.12 16.87
N ALA A 148 -2.90 10.24 17.36
CA ALA A 148 -2.64 9.43 18.56
C ALA A 148 -1.78 8.18 18.26
N HIS A 149 -1.54 7.84 17.00
CA HIS A 149 -0.77 6.66 16.63
C HIS A 149 0.74 6.92 16.68
N SER A 150 1.48 5.94 17.15
CA SER A 150 2.93 5.93 17.01
C SER A 150 3.29 5.68 15.53
N VAL A 151 4.28 6.41 15.04
CA VAL A 151 4.71 6.34 13.65
C VAL A 151 6.08 5.69 13.56
N ALA A 152 6.20 4.70 12.69
CA ALA A 152 7.45 4.03 12.39
C ALA A 152 7.71 4.02 10.88
N LYS A 153 8.98 3.86 10.49
CA LYS A 153 9.37 3.80 9.07
C LYS A 153 9.42 2.36 8.61
N SER A 154 8.85 2.10 7.47
CA SER A 154 8.85 0.78 6.83
C SER A 154 10.09 0.53 5.97
N ASN A 155 10.73 1.59 5.46
CA ASN A 155 11.88 1.49 4.57
C ASN A 155 12.96 0.49 5.06
N PRO A 156 13.41 0.49 6.34
CA PRO A 156 14.42 -0.46 6.79
C PRO A 156 13.95 -1.92 6.70
N ILE A 157 12.65 -2.17 6.93
CA ILE A 157 12.07 -3.51 6.84
C ILE A 157 12.10 -3.98 5.39
N LEU A 158 11.59 -3.16 4.47
CA LEU A 158 11.53 -3.49 3.05
C LEU A 158 12.93 -3.62 2.41
N GLN A 159 13.86 -2.76 2.79
CA GLN A 159 15.26 -2.89 2.35
C GLN A 159 15.86 -4.23 2.77
N ARG A 160 15.62 -4.67 4.00
CA ARG A 160 16.08 -5.99 4.48
C ARG A 160 15.41 -7.14 3.73
N LEU A 161 14.10 -7.08 3.52
CA LEU A 161 13.39 -8.10 2.73
C LEU A 161 13.94 -8.20 1.31
N ARG A 162 14.13 -7.07 0.64
CA ARG A 162 14.66 -7.02 -0.73
C ARG A 162 16.15 -7.36 -0.85
N SER A 163 16.91 -7.37 0.24
CA SER A 163 18.33 -7.80 0.24
C SER A 163 18.50 -9.31 0.42
N VAL A 164 17.48 -10.00 0.88
CA VAL A 164 17.47 -11.46 1.05
C VAL A 164 16.63 -12.06 -0.08
N LYS A 165 17.18 -12.04 -1.28
CA LYS A 165 16.52 -12.60 -2.46
C LYS A 165 16.79 -14.09 -2.58
N ASP A 166 15.78 -14.84 -2.99
CA ASP A 166 15.95 -16.21 -3.45
C ASP A 166 16.34 -16.26 -4.95
N GLN A 167 16.56 -17.47 -5.48
CA GLN A 167 17.00 -17.61 -6.86
C GLN A 167 15.92 -17.14 -7.86
N LEU A 168 14.64 -17.30 -7.55
CA LEU A 168 13.54 -16.87 -8.43
C LEU A 168 13.39 -15.35 -8.49
N GLU A 169 13.86 -14.64 -7.46
CA GLU A 169 13.87 -13.19 -7.43
C GLU A 169 15.09 -12.56 -8.12
N ILE A 170 16.09 -13.38 -8.48
CA ILE A 170 17.33 -12.95 -9.13
C ILE A 170 17.27 -13.15 -10.64
N ASP A 171 16.60 -14.21 -11.11
CA ASP A 171 16.44 -14.59 -12.51
C ASP A 171 15.40 -13.72 -13.20
#